data_bc2803d82a8925e4b00457c72489384b
#
_entry.id   bc2803d82a8925e4b00457c72489384b
#
_cell.length_a   1.000
_cell.length_b   1.000
_cell.length_c   1.000
_cell.angle_alpha   90.00
_cell.angle_beta   90.00
_cell.angle_gamma   90.00
#
_symmetry.space_group_name_H-M   'P 1'
#
loop_
_entity.id
_entity.type
_entity.pdbx_description
1 polymer ?
#
loop_
_entity_poly.entity_id
_entity_poly.type
_entity_poly.pdbx_seq_one_letter_code
_entity_poly.pdbx_strand_id
1 'polypeptide(L)'
;MASHLIHIALLLSLALILPSSHAEVICEDLPVDLCAFSISSTGHRCLLESYRTKEGGEATKYQCRASEVVVERVSDWIESDECVRACGVDRTAKGISSDALLDSQFTGKLCSSTCYESCPNIVDLYFNLAAAEGVFLPDLCHARRSNPRRSMAEILSSGAAFGPAAAASELADDFAPSPSA
;
A
#
# COMPACT_ATOMS: atom_id res chain seq x y z
N MET A 1 19.54 -28.86 -47.51
CA MET A 1 18.94 -27.55 -47.22
C MET A 1 17.44 -27.65 -46.89
N ALA A 2 16.63 -28.40 -47.63
CA ALA A 2 15.17 -28.53 -47.32
C ALA A 2 14.87 -29.17 -45.96
N SER A 3 15.67 -30.16 -45.52
CA SER A 3 15.47 -30.83 -44.21
C SER A 3 15.66 -29.87 -43.01
N HIS A 4 16.66 -29.00 -43.07
CA HIS A 4 16.89 -28.00 -42.02
C HIS A 4 15.78 -26.94 -41.93
N LEU A 5 15.24 -26.55 -43.06
CA LEU A 5 14.10 -25.60 -43.12
C LEU A 5 12.83 -26.20 -42.46
N ILE A 6 12.59 -27.50 -42.71
CA ILE A 6 11.44 -28.20 -42.09
C ILE A 6 11.61 -28.31 -40.59
N HIS A 7 12.80 -28.62 -40.08
CA HIS A 7 13.06 -28.70 -38.64
C HIS A 7 12.91 -27.33 -37.96
N ILE A 8 13.42 -26.27 -38.59
CA ILE A 8 13.26 -24.89 -38.06
C ILE A 8 11.80 -24.48 -38.05
N ALA A 9 11.03 -24.78 -39.11
CA ALA A 9 9.60 -24.49 -39.16
C ALA A 9 8.83 -25.27 -38.09
N LEU A 10 9.20 -26.53 -37.84
CA LEU A 10 8.57 -27.37 -36.81
C LEU A 10 8.87 -26.86 -35.38
N LEU A 11 10.10 -26.41 -35.12
CA LEU A 11 10.50 -25.83 -33.85
C LEU A 11 9.81 -24.49 -33.61
N LEU A 12 9.68 -23.65 -34.65
CA LEU A 12 8.97 -22.38 -34.55
C LEU A 12 7.46 -22.57 -34.31
N SER A 13 6.84 -23.59 -34.98
CA SER A 13 5.42 -23.88 -34.75
C SER A 13 5.16 -24.45 -33.35
N LEU A 14 6.09 -25.24 -32.80
CA LEU A 14 5.99 -25.78 -31.44
C LEU A 14 6.12 -24.68 -30.38
N ALA A 15 6.96 -23.67 -30.61
CA ALA A 15 7.12 -22.52 -29.71
C ALA A 15 5.85 -21.62 -29.66
N LEU A 16 5.06 -21.61 -30.74
CA LEU A 16 3.80 -20.84 -30.79
C LEU A 16 2.61 -21.54 -30.11
N ILE A 17 2.74 -22.84 -29.79
CA ILE A 17 1.67 -23.65 -29.17
C ILE A 17 1.81 -23.74 -27.64
N LEU A 18 2.95 -23.31 -27.09
CA LEU A 18 3.11 -23.29 -25.62
C LEU A 18 2.15 -22.27 -25.04
N PRO A 19 1.11 -22.70 -24.26
CA PRO A 19 0.27 -21.75 -23.57
C PRO A 19 1.17 -20.96 -22.61
N SER A 20 1.11 -19.63 -22.70
CA SER A 20 1.68 -18.76 -21.69
C SER A 20 0.92 -19.08 -20.41
N SER A 21 1.45 -19.94 -19.56
CA SER A 21 0.94 -20.16 -18.22
C SER A 21 1.23 -18.88 -17.42
N HIS A 22 0.35 -17.89 -17.54
CA HIS A 22 0.31 -16.82 -16.55
C HIS A 22 -0.08 -17.50 -15.24
N ALA A 23 0.83 -17.54 -14.29
CA ALA A 23 0.53 -18.02 -12.97
C ALA A 23 -0.53 -17.07 -12.37
N GLU A 24 -1.71 -17.61 -12.11
CA GLU A 24 -2.81 -16.88 -11.47
C GLU A 24 -2.41 -16.48 -10.06
N VAL A 25 -2.59 -15.21 -9.70
CA VAL A 25 -2.28 -14.73 -8.35
C VAL A 25 -3.45 -15.03 -7.42
N ILE A 26 -3.22 -15.98 -6.51
CA ILE A 26 -4.13 -16.32 -5.41
C ILE A 26 -3.48 -15.81 -4.13
N CYS A 27 -4.15 -14.88 -3.42
CA CYS A 27 -3.57 -14.24 -2.24
C CYS A 27 -3.14 -15.27 -1.17
N GLU A 28 -3.95 -16.31 -0.96
CA GLU A 28 -3.72 -17.34 0.05
C GLU A 28 -2.49 -18.21 -0.25
N ASP A 29 -2.06 -18.26 -1.51
CA ASP A 29 -0.87 -19.02 -1.96
C ASP A 29 0.40 -18.16 -1.98
N LEU A 30 0.27 -16.84 -1.79
CA LEU A 30 1.42 -15.96 -1.79
C LEU A 30 2.25 -16.08 -0.51
N PRO A 31 3.58 -16.10 -0.64
CA PRO A 31 4.45 -15.97 0.49
C PRO A 31 4.28 -14.57 1.15
N VAL A 32 4.55 -14.50 2.45
CA VAL A 32 4.33 -13.32 3.29
C VAL A 32 5.02 -12.06 2.74
N ASP A 33 6.19 -12.22 2.16
CA ASP A 33 7.01 -11.16 1.58
C ASP A 33 6.53 -10.66 0.19
N LEU A 34 5.58 -11.35 -0.43
CA LEU A 34 4.96 -10.91 -1.68
C LEU A 34 3.50 -10.49 -1.51
N CYS A 35 2.93 -10.64 -0.31
CA CYS A 35 1.52 -10.45 -0.04
C CYS A 35 1.08 -8.99 -0.15
N ALA A 36 1.74 -8.10 0.60
CA ALA A 36 1.35 -6.69 0.63
C ALA A 36 1.52 -6.05 -0.76
N PHE A 37 0.53 -5.28 -1.17
CA PHE A 37 0.43 -4.59 -2.47
C PHE A 37 0.23 -5.52 -3.68
N SER A 38 -0.10 -6.81 -3.46
CA SER A 38 -0.51 -7.70 -4.53
C SER A 38 -2.02 -7.64 -4.77
N ILE A 39 -2.43 -8.02 -5.99
CA ILE A 39 -3.83 -8.06 -6.43
C ILE A 39 -4.05 -9.43 -7.05
N SER A 40 -5.08 -10.14 -6.57
CA SER A 40 -5.44 -11.46 -7.08
C SER A 40 -5.94 -11.42 -8.53
N SER A 41 -6.05 -12.58 -9.14
CA SER A 41 -6.66 -12.76 -10.46
C SER A 41 -8.11 -12.27 -10.53
N THR A 42 -8.81 -12.28 -9.40
CA THR A 42 -10.18 -11.77 -9.27
C THR A 42 -10.24 -10.26 -8.96
N GLY A 43 -9.11 -9.57 -8.93
CA GLY A 43 -9.02 -8.13 -8.68
C GLY A 43 -9.06 -7.73 -7.21
N HIS A 44 -9.07 -8.68 -6.26
CA HIS A 44 -9.05 -8.34 -4.84
C HIS A 44 -7.64 -8.00 -4.37
N ARG A 45 -7.50 -6.97 -3.54
CA ARG A 45 -6.22 -6.67 -2.89
C ARG A 45 -5.86 -7.74 -1.87
N CYS A 46 -4.63 -8.22 -1.93
CA CYS A 46 -4.08 -9.10 -0.91
C CYS A 46 -3.64 -8.29 0.30
N LEU A 47 -3.90 -8.81 1.48
CA LEU A 47 -3.46 -8.20 2.73
C LEU A 47 -2.85 -9.25 3.66
N LEU A 48 -1.89 -8.79 4.46
CA LEU A 48 -1.23 -9.61 5.44
C LEU A 48 -1.98 -9.55 6.77
N GLU A 49 -2.50 -10.69 7.21
CA GLU A 49 -3.20 -10.84 8.48
C GLU A 49 -2.38 -11.62 9.49
N SER A 50 -2.53 -11.26 10.76
CA SER A 50 -1.95 -12.02 11.86
C SER A 50 -2.99 -12.99 12.44
N TYR A 51 -2.58 -14.21 12.76
CA TYR A 51 -3.42 -15.16 13.45
C TYR A 51 -2.67 -15.83 14.61
N ARG A 52 -3.41 -16.24 15.63
CA ARG A 52 -2.87 -16.97 16.78
C ARG A 52 -3.09 -18.45 16.61
N THR A 53 -2.05 -19.26 16.76
CA THR A 53 -2.19 -20.72 16.80
C THR A 53 -2.53 -21.18 18.23
N LYS A 54 -3.51 -22.08 18.34
CA LYS A 54 -3.91 -22.67 19.62
C LYS A 54 -2.92 -23.71 20.19
N GLU A 55 -1.91 -24.07 19.42
CA GLU A 55 -0.93 -25.10 19.78
C GLU A 55 0.32 -24.47 20.36
N GLY A 56 0.42 -24.48 21.69
CA GLY A 56 1.70 -24.52 22.43
C GLY A 56 2.55 -23.27 22.48
N GLY A 57 1.99 -22.06 22.37
CA GLY A 57 2.75 -20.83 22.56
C GLY A 57 2.12 -19.62 21.88
N GLU A 58 2.31 -18.46 22.45
CA GLU A 58 1.77 -17.16 22.02
C GLU A 58 2.49 -16.60 20.76
N ALA A 59 2.82 -17.49 19.80
CA ALA A 59 3.48 -17.08 18.58
C ALA A 59 2.44 -16.53 17.58
N THR A 60 2.56 -15.26 17.25
CA THR A 60 1.81 -14.64 16.16
C THR A 60 2.37 -15.12 14.82
N LYS A 61 1.54 -15.78 14.04
CA LYS A 61 1.84 -16.14 12.65
C LYS A 61 1.16 -15.19 11.68
N TYR A 62 1.69 -15.09 10.49
CA TYR A 62 1.14 -14.25 9.42
C TYR A 62 0.73 -15.11 8.25
N GLN A 63 -0.36 -14.71 7.58
CA GLN A 63 -0.84 -15.31 6.34
C GLN A 63 -1.31 -14.23 5.39
N CYS A 64 -1.20 -14.49 4.10
CA CYS A 64 -1.76 -13.65 3.07
C CYS A 64 -3.22 -14.04 2.81
N ARG A 65 -4.10 -13.05 2.66
CA ARG A 65 -5.51 -13.27 2.36
C ARG A 65 -6.05 -12.24 1.38
N ALA A 66 -7.04 -12.64 0.61
CA ALA A 66 -7.80 -11.71 -0.20
C ALA A 66 -8.67 -10.82 0.70
N SER A 67 -8.65 -9.52 0.47
CA SER A 67 -9.53 -8.55 1.13
C SER A 67 -10.83 -8.37 0.35
N GLU A 68 -11.79 -7.63 0.93
CA GLU A 68 -13.02 -7.23 0.22
C GLU A 68 -12.77 -6.05 -0.75
N VAL A 69 -11.57 -5.44 -0.72
CA VAL A 69 -11.25 -4.30 -1.56
C VAL A 69 -10.93 -4.77 -2.97
N VAL A 70 -11.76 -4.38 -3.92
CA VAL A 70 -11.61 -4.69 -5.34
C VAL A 70 -10.96 -3.52 -6.05
N VAL A 71 -9.96 -3.82 -6.89
CA VAL A 71 -9.28 -2.85 -7.76
C VAL A 71 -9.86 -2.99 -9.17
N GLU A 72 -10.46 -1.92 -9.66
CA GLU A 72 -10.93 -1.90 -11.03
C GLU A 72 -9.74 -1.83 -12.01
N ARG A 73 -9.78 -2.64 -13.07
CA ARG A 73 -8.81 -2.63 -14.17
C ARG A 73 -7.42 -3.22 -13.90
N VAL A 74 -7.16 -3.76 -12.70
CA VAL A 74 -5.89 -4.42 -12.39
C VAL A 74 -6.18 -5.76 -11.73
N SER A 75 -5.60 -6.83 -12.26
CA SER A 75 -5.64 -8.18 -11.69
C SER A 75 -4.32 -8.88 -11.96
N ASP A 76 -4.06 -9.97 -11.28
CA ASP A 76 -2.81 -10.75 -11.43
C ASP A 76 -1.54 -9.92 -11.24
N TRP A 77 -1.53 -9.09 -10.19
CA TRP A 77 -0.44 -8.14 -9.96
C TRP A 77 0.32 -8.47 -8.69
N ILE A 78 1.62 -8.61 -8.81
CA ILE A 78 2.55 -8.61 -7.68
C ILE A 78 3.42 -7.37 -7.81
N GLU A 79 3.41 -6.53 -6.78
CA GLU A 79 4.15 -5.28 -6.84
C GLU A 79 5.66 -5.50 -6.91
N SER A 80 6.33 -4.67 -7.68
CA SER A 80 7.76 -4.74 -7.85
C SER A 80 8.52 -4.20 -6.63
N ASP A 81 9.72 -4.74 -6.36
CA ASP A 81 10.59 -4.23 -5.30
C ASP A 81 11.08 -2.80 -5.57
N GLU A 82 11.14 -2.43 -6.85
CA GLU A 82 11.49 -1.07 -7.25
C GLU A 82 10.41 -0.09 -6.80
N CYS A 83 9.14 -0.38 -7.04
CA CYS A 83 8.02 0.45 -6.60
C CYS A 83 7.88 0.47 -5.08
N VAL A 84 8.05 -0.67 -4.41
CA VAL A 84 8.05 -0.73 -2.93
C VAL A 84 9.10 0.21 -2.34
N ARG A 85 10.32 0.19 -2.89
CA ARG A 85 11.39 1.10 -2.43
C ARG A 85 11.14 2.56 -2.82
N ALA A 86 10.72 2.82 -4.06
CA ALA A 86 10.46 4.16 -4.56
C ALA A 86 9.36 4.87 -3.77
N CYS A 87 8.27 4.17 -3.47
CA CYS A 87 7.16 4.68 -2.68
C CYS A 87 7.43 4.66 -1.17
N GLY A 88 8.43 3.90 -0.72
CA GLY A 88 8.78 3.78 0.70
C GLY A 88 7.75 3.03 1.52
N VAL A 89 7.05 2.08 0.90
CA VAL A 89 6.12 1.17 1.57
C VAL A 89 6.85 -0.07 2.08
N ASP A 90 6.22 -0.77 3.03
CA ASP A 90 6.78 -1.97 3.65
C ASP A 90 5.97 -3.20 3.21
N ARG A 91 6.64 -4.21 2.65
CA ARG A 91 6.01 -5.49 2.29
C ARG A 91 5.48 -6.27 3.50
N THR A 92 5.96 -5.96 4.69
CA THR A 92 5.47 -6.57 5.93
C THR A 92 4.32 -5.79 6.57
N ALA A 93 3.83 -4.73 5.89
CA ALA A 93 2.69 -3.96 6.34
C ALA A 93 1.46 -4.85 6.53
N LYS A 94 0.82 -4.72 7.69
CA LYS A 94 -0.35 -5.51 8.08
C LYS A 94 -1.62 -4.71 7.81
N GLY A 95 -2.55 -5.33 7.11
CA GLY A 95 -3.79 -4.66 6.73
C GLY A 95 -3.57 -3.52 5.73
N ILE A 96 -4.57 -2.67 5.63
CA ILE A 96 -4.59 -1.48 4.78
C ILE A 96 -4.96 -0.31 5.69
N SER A 97 -4.10 0.72 5.78
CA SER A 97 -4.31 1.87 6.66
C SER A 97 -3.89 3.18 5.97
N SER A 98 -4.64 4.24 6.27
CA SER A 98 -4.32 5.62 5.88
C SER A 98 -3.26 6.27 6.78
N ASP A 99 -2.91 5.67 7.93
CA ASP A 99 -2.02 6.27 8.93
C ASP A 99 -0.67 6.71 8.35
N ALA A 100 -0.16 5.98 7.35
CA ALA A 100 1.08 6.34 6.67
C ALA A 100 1.03 7.74 6.02
N LEU A 101 -0.16 8.23 5.63
CA LEU A 101 -0.33 9.57 5.04
C LEU A 101 0.00 10.69 6.03
N LEU A 102 -0.02 10.43 7.33
CA LEU A 102 0.37 11.37 8.37
C LEU A 102 1.90 11.52 8.47
N ASP A 103 2.67 10.56 7.98
CA ASP A 103 4.12 10.64 7.96
C ASP A 103 4.60 11.51 6.78
N SER A 104 5.31 12.59 7.12
CA SER A 104 5.86 13.51 6.14
C SER A 104 6.97 12.91 5.25
N GLN A 105 7.72 11.94 5.75
CA GLN A 105 8.75 11.25 4.96
C GLN A 105 8.10 10.30 3.97
N PHE A 106 7.10 9.56 4.41
CA PHE A 106 6.32 8.67 3.54
C PHE A 106 5.62 9.46 2.43
N THR A 107 4.84 10.51 2.78
CA THR A 107 4.16 11.34 1.76
C THR A 107 5.14 12.01 0.80
N GLY A 108 6.35 12.35 1.26
CA GLY A 108 7.43 12.84 0.39
C GLY A 108 7.86 11.82 -0.66
N LYS A 109 7.96 10.55 -0.31
CA LYS A 109 8.30 9.46 -1.23
C LYS A 109 7.12 9.11 -2.14
N LEU A 110 5.91 8.99 -1.60
CA LEU A 110 4.69 8.72 -2.35
C LEU A 110 4.45 9.76 -3.45
N CYS A 111 4.67 11.05 -3.14
CA CYS A 111 4.51 12.17 -4.07
C CYS A 111 5.73 12.42 -4.97
N SER A 112 6.82 11.65 -4.85
CA SER A 112 7.95 11.75 -5.76
C SER A 112 7.59 11.27 -7.16
N SER A 113 8.25 11.78 -8.19
CA SER A 113 8.02 11.35 -9.58
C SER A 113 8.28 9.85 -9.76
N THR A 114 9.29 9.31 -9.08
CA THR A 114 9.63 7.88 -9.15
C THR A 114 8.54 6.95 -8.62
N CYS A 115 7.78 7.38 -7.59
CA CYS A 115 6.64 6.61 -7.11
C CYS A 115 5.35 7.01 -7.83
N TYR A 116 5.00 8.29 -7.80
CA TYR A 116 3.69 8.80 -8.23
C TYR A 116 3.38 8.53 -9.71
N GLU A 117 4.40 8.59 -10.57
CA GLU A 117 4.24 8.41 -12.02
C GLU A 117 4.51 6.96 -12.47
N SER A 118 5.29 6.19 -11.70
CA SER A 118 5.78 4.88 -12.14
C SER A 118 5.16 3.70 -11.39
N CYS A 119 4.48 3.92 -10.25
CA CYS A 119 3.96 2.86 -9.38
C CYS A 119 2.43 2.96 -9.20
N PRO A 120 1.65 2.74 -10.28
CA PRO A 120 0.22 3.05 -10.31
C PRO A 120 -0.58 2.26 -9.27
N ASN A 121 -0.24 1.03 -8.97
CA ASN A 121 -0.95 0.21 -7.98
C ASN A 121 -0.84 0.77 -6.55
N ILE A 122 0.37 1.15 -6.13
CA ILE A 122 0.58 1.77 -4.81
C ILE A 122 -0.09 3.14 -4.74
N VAL A 123 0.04 3.94 -5.80
CA VAL A 123 -0.60 5.26 -5.89
C VAL A 123 -2.12 5.16 -5.85
N ASP A 124 -2.73 4.19 -6.56
CA ASP A 124 -4.17 3.95 -6.52
C ASP A 124 -4.64 3.59 -5.10
N LEU A 125 -3.91 2.71 -4.40
CA LEU A 125 -4.23 2.38 -3.01
C LEU A 125 -4.29 3.63 -2.13
N TYR A 126 -3.23 4.43 -2.14
CA TYR A 126 -3.17 5.62 -1.30
C TYR A 126 -4.06 6.76 -1.79
N PHE A 127 -4.41 6.80 -3.08
CA PHE A 127 -5.45 7.69 -3.59
C PHE A 127 -6.81 7.39 -2.94
N ASN A 128 -7.20 6.11 -2.91
CA ASN A 128 -8.46 5.69 -2.30
C ASN A 128 -8.45 5.87 -0.77
N LEU A 129 -7.33 5.59 -0.09
CA LEU A 129 -7.19 5.81 1.34
C LEU A 129 -7.26 7.31 1.69
N ALA A 130 -6.59 8.17 0.93
CA ALA A 130 -6.66 9.62 1.11
C ALA A 130 -8.10 10.14 0.89
N ALA A 131 -8.79 9.66 -0.15
CA ALA A 131 -10.16 10.02 -0.44
C ALA A 131 -11.12 9.62 0.70
N ALA A 132 -10.91 8.47 1.33
CA ALA A 132 -11.69 8.04 2.49
C ALA A 132 -11.51 8.99 3.70
N GLU A 133 -10.34 9.62 3.82
CA GLU A 133 -10.04 10.66 4.82
C GLU A 133 -10.45 12.08 4.38
N GLY A 134 -11.12 12.21 3.24
CA GLY A 134 -11.52 13.52 2.69
C GLY A 134 -10.36 14.30 2.07
N VAL A 135 -9.26 13.67 1.75
CA VAL A 135 -8.07 14.29 1.16
C VAL A 135 -7.94 13.89 -0.30
N PHE A 136 -7.74 14.87 -1.19
CA PHE A 136 -7.46 14.60 -2.60
C PHE A 136 -5.95 14.46 -2.81
N LEU A 137 -5.49 13.23 -3.04
CA LEU A 137 -4.06 12.91 -3.14
C LEU A 137 -3.28 13.77 -4.14
N PRO A 138 -3.78 14.11 -5.34
CA PRO A 138 -3.09 15.00 -6.27
C PRO A 138 -2.78 16.38 -5.68
N ASP A 139 -3.75 16.97 -4.95
CA ASP A 139 -3.57 18.29 -4.31
C ASP A 139 -2.57 18.21 -3.17
N LEU A 140 -2.63 17.13 -2.36
CA LEU A 140 -1.65 16.85 -1.33
C LEU A 140 -0.24 16.77 -1.93
N CYS A 141 -0.07 16.03 -3.02
CA CYS A 141 1.23 15.90 -3.68
C CYS A 141 1.68 17.20 -4.35
N HIS A 142 0.78 17.99 -4.90
CA HIS A 142 1.09 19.31 -5.43
C HIS A 142 1.55 20.25 -4.32
N ALA A 143 0.80 20.35 -3.22
CA ALA A 143 1.15 21.16 -2.05
C ALA A 143 2.49 20.71 -1.43
N ARG A 144 2.73 19.39 -1.40
CA ARG A 144 3.99 18.83 -0.89
C ARG A 144 5.20 19.24 -1.72
N ARG A 145 5.09 19.26 -3.05
CA ARG A 145 6.15 19.69 -3.95
C ARG A 145 6.40 21.19 -3.88
N SER A 146 5.34 21.99 -3.73
CA SER A 146 5.43 23.45 -3.68
C SER A 146 5.82 23.98 -2.28
N ASN A 147 5.35 23.35 -1.20
CA ASN A 147 5.65 23.75 0.18
C ASN A 147 5.55 22.55 1.16
N PRO A 148 6.64 21.83 1.41
CA PRO A 148 6.65 20.62 2.22
C PRO A 148 6.10 20.79 3.65
N ARG A 149 6.17 21.98 4.23
CA ARG A 149 5.69 22.26 5.61
C ARG A 149 4.19 22.51 5.68
N ARG A 150 3.58 23.00 4.60
CA ARG A 150 2.15 23.37 4.57
C ARG A 150 1.23 22.16 4.38
N SER A 151 1.67 21.16 3.64
CA SER A 151 0.89 19.94 3.35
C SER A 151 0.52 19.14 4.61
N MET A 152 1.35 19.20 5.66
CA MET A 152 1.03 18.55 6.93
C MET A 152 -0.12 19.24 7.68
N ALA A 153 -0.22 20.57 7.57
CA ALA A 153 -1.31 21.32 8.21
C ALA A 153 -2.68 21.02 7.56
N GLU A 154 -2.72 20.73 6.27
CA GLU A 154 -3.96 20.40 5.56
C GLU A 154 -4.49 19.01 5.95
N ILE A 155 -3.64 18.00 6.11
CA ILE A 155 -4.04 16.67 6.60
C ILE A 155 -4.64 16.79 8.01
N LEU A 156 -3.98 17.54 8.90
CA LEU A 156 -4.47 17.76 10.27
C LEU A 156 -5.75 18.58 10.33
N SER A 157 -5.95 19.52 9.39
CA SER A 157 -7.14 20.38 9.37
C SER A 157 -8.35 19.74 8.68
N SER A 158 -8.15 18.73 7.84
CA SER A 158 -9.25 17.99 7.19
C SER A 158 -9.98 17.01 8.12
N GLY A 159 -9.57 16.91 9.39
CA GLY A 159 -10.22 16.05 10.39
C GLY A 159 -9.82 14.58 10.32
N ALA A 160 -8.78 14.25 9.56
CA ALA A 160 -8.19 12.92 9.55
C ALA A 160 -7.67 12.59 10.95
N ALA A 161 -8.43 11.79 11.67
CA ALA A 161 -8.12 11.10 12.91
C ALA A 161 -7.34 11.87 13.99
N PHE A 162 -8.05 12.62 14.83
CA PHE A 162 -7.58 12.81 16.20
C PHE A 162 -7.65 11.45 16.93
N GLY A 163 -6.53 10.76 17.00
CA GLY A 163 -6.40 9.61 17.90
C GLY A 163 -6.62 10.04 19.35
N PRO A 164 -7.02 9.11 20.26
CA PRO A 164 -7.42 9.43 21.64
C PRO A 164 -6.32 9.99 22.57
N ALA A 165 -5.15 10.31 22.05
CA ALA A 165 -4.01 10.83 22.82
C ALA A 165 -3.99 12.37 22.98
N ALA A 166 -4.86 13.14 22.31
CA ALA A 166 -4.85 14.61 22.39
C ALA A 166 -5.77 15.18 23.46
N ALA A 167 -6.51 14.34 24.21
CA ALA A 167 -7.49 14.82 25.22
C ALA A 167 -6.93 14.93 26.66
N ALA A 168 -5.63 14.76 26.88
CA ALA A 168 -5.06 14.70 28.23
C ALA A 168 -4.22 15.92 28.67
N SER A 169 -4.16 17.01 27.91
CA SER A 169 -3.30 18.16 28.25
C SER A 169 -3.99 19.50 28.52
N GLU A 170 -5.32 19.54 28.70
CA GLU A 170 -6.04 20.79 29.00
C GLU A 170 -6.75 20.83 30.35
N LEU A 171 -6.18 20.23 31.40
CA LEU A 171 -6.70 20.37 32.77
C LEU A 171 -5.58 20.55 33.81
N ALA A 172 -4.67 21.48 33.59
CA ALA A 172 -3.67 21.81 34.62
C ALA A 172 -3.18 23.27 34.53
N ASP A 173 -4.09 24.25 34.51
CA ASP A 173 -3.73 25.64 34.81
C ASP A 173 -4.98 26.47 35.19
N ASP A 174 -5.51 26.18 36.36
CA ASP A 174 -6.42 27.16 37.03
C ASP A 174 -6.52 26.89 38.56
N PHE A 175 -5.40 27.04 39.27
CA PHE A 175 -5.41 27.22 40.72
C PHE A 175 -4.23 28.06 41.14
N ALA A 176 -4.31 29.38 40.94
CA ALA A 176 -3.46 30.33 41.64
C ALA A 176 -4.25 30.95 42.81
N PRO A 177 -3.84 30.86 44.04
CA PRO A 177 -4.47 31.57 45.15
C PRO A 177 -4.04 33.02 45.18
N SER A 178 -5.03 33.92 45.26
CA SER A 178 -4.86 35.37 45.46
C SER A 178 -4.20 35.66 46.82
N PRO A 179 -3.28 36.65 46.93
CA PRO A 179 -2.76 37.09 48.18
C PRO A 179 -3.76 38.02 48.87
N SER A 180 -4.09 37.72 50.14
CA SER A 180 -4.82 38.58 51.06
C SER A 180 -3.91 39.71 51.59
N ALA A 181 -4.44 40.91 51.56
CA ALA A 181 -3.95 42.12 52.22
C ALA A 181 -4.14 42.06 53.71
#